data_61ed8bd967ba68f7351b6546fe11367e
#
_entry.id   61ed8bd967ba68f7351b6546fe11367e
#
_cell.length_a   1.000
_cell.length_b   1.000
_cell.length_c   1.000
_cell.angle_alpha   90.00
_cell.angle_beta   90.00
_cell.angle_gamma   90.00
#
_symmetry.space_group_name_H-M   'P 1'
#
loop_
_entity.id
_entity.type
_entity.pdbx_description
1 polymer ?
#
loop_
_entity_poly.entity_id
_entity_poly.type
_entity_poly.pdbx_seq_one_letter_code
_entity_poly.pdbx_strand_id
1 'polypeptide(L)'
;LALSHHAKLLILDEPTSGLDPVSRDELLHIFKRITADKARAILFSTHITSDLDRCADDITYIQNGNVLKSADKDAFLRSFDHLRTSEDKQPLTLEEIMLRTERSDFDETAL
;
A
#
# COMPACT_ATOMS: atom_id res chain seq x y z
N LEU A 1 -19.43 2.59 -8.46
CA LEU A 1 -18.12 2.78 -9.07
C LEU A 1 -18.25 2.64 -10.58
N ALA A 2 -18.21 3.75 -11.27
CA ALA A 2 -18.33 3.73 -12.73
C ALA A 2 -16.93 3.68 -13.35
N LEU A 3 -16.58 2.54 -13.96
CA LEU A 3 -15.35 2.40 -14.72
C LEU A 3 -15.62 2.84 -16.14
N SER A 4 -15.02 3.95 -16.53
CA SER A 4 -15.09 4.39 -17.93
C SER A 4 -14.07 3.61 -18.76
N HIS A 5 -14.50 3.09 -19.93
CA HIS A 5 -13.61 2.39 -20.83
C HIS A 5 -12.45 3.23 -21.34
N HIS A 6 -12.58 4.55 -21.29
CA HIS A 6 -11.56 5.46 -21.80
C HIS A 6 -10.73 6.12 -20.71
N ALA A 7 -10.99 5.78 -19.43
CA ALA A 7 -10.20 6.33 -18.32
C ALA A 7 -8.78 5.78 -18.38
N LYS A 8 -7.80 6.68 -18.45
CA LYS A 8 -6.37 6.36 -18.36
C LYS A 8 -5.88 6.31 -16.92
N LEU A 9 -6.57 6.99 -16.01
CA LEU A 9 -6.27 7.04 -14.60
C LEU A 9 -7.56 6.84 -13.80
N LEU A 10 -7.53 5.88 -12.89
CA LEU A 10 -8.60 5.67 -11.91
C LEU A 10 -8.10 6.08 -10.54
N ILE A 11 -8.91 6.83 -9.80
CA ILE A 11 -8.60 7.23 -8.42
C ILE A 11 -9.68 6.65 -7.51
N LEU A 12 -9.27 5.81 -6.56
CA LEU A 12 -10.18 5.08 -5.68
C LEU A 12 -9.77 5.27 -4.22
N ASP A 13 -10.75 5.34 -3.34
CA ASP A 13 -10.54 5.44 -1.89
C ASP A 13 -11.05 4.17 -1.23
N GLU A 14 -10.16 3.45 -0.55
CA GLU A 14 -10.48 2.21 0.16
C GLU A 14 -11.33 1.24 -0.67
N PRO A 15 -10.89 0.87 -1.89
CA PRO A 15 -11.76 0.16 -2.84
C PRO A 15 -12.16 -1.25 -2.39
N THR A 16 -11.40 -1.88 -1.49
CA THR A 16 -11.70 -3.23 -1.01
C THR A 16 -12.39 -3.24 0.35
N SER A 17 -12.62 -2.07 0.95
CA SER A 17 -13.22 -1.96 2.26
C SER A 17 -14.63 -2.57 2.27
N GLY A 18 -14.88 -3.44 3.24
CA GLY A 18 -16.19 -4.09 3.38
C GLY A 18 -16.39 -5.30 2.48
N LEU A 19 -15.44 -5.64 1.61
CA LEU A 19 -15.53 -6.82 0.77
C LEU A 19 -15.08 -8.08 1.53
N ASP A 20 -15.73 -9.21 1.22
CA ASP A 20 -15.27 -10.51 1.69
C ASP A 20 -13.96 -10.90 1.01
N PRO A 21 -13.22 -11.90 1.52
CA PRO A 21 -11.92 -12.25 0.95
C PRO A 21 -11.93 -12.64 -0.52
N VAL A 22 -12.99 -13.31 -0.99
CA VAL A 22 -13.10 -13.74 -2.39
C VAL A 22 -13.31 -12.53 -3.29
N SER A 23 -14.25 -11.66 -2.93
CA SER A 23 -14.54 -10.44 -3.71
C SER A 23 -13.34 -9.49 -3.75
N ARG A 24 -12.62 -9.38 -2.62
CA ARG A 24 -11.39 -8.60 -2.55
C ARG A 24 -10.34 -9.13 -3.53
N ASP A 25 -10.12 -10.43 -3.52
CA ASP A 25 -9.14 -11.06 -4.42
C ASP A 25 -9.51 -10.84 -5.88
N GLU A 26 -10.78 -10.98 -6.23
CA GLU A 26 -11.27 -10.74 -7.59
C GLU A 26 -11.04 -9.28 -8.03
N LEU A 27 -11.32 -8.32 -7.15
CA LEU A 27 -11.12 -6.90 -7.47
C LEU A 27 -9.64 -6.58 -7.70
N LEU A 28 -8.74 -7.11 -6.87
CA LEU A 28 -7.30 -6.91 -7.03
C LEU A 28 -6.78 -7.55 -8.33
N HIS A 29 -7.35 -8.68 -8.74
CA HIS A 29 -7.04 -9.28 -10.04
C HIS A 29 -7.49 -8.39 -11.20
N ILE A 30 -8.64 -7.76 -11.07
CA ILE A 30 -9.14 -6.81 -12.07
C ILE A 30 -8.18 -5.61 -12.19
N PHE A 31 -7.71 -5.08 -11.06
CA PHE A 31 -6.74 -3.98 -11.06
C PHE A 31 -5.47 -4.37 -11.81
N LYS A 32 -4.95 -5.57 -11.59
CA LYS A 32 -3.76 -6.05 -12.30
C LYS A 32 -3.98 -6.17 -13.80
N ARG A 33 -5.15 -6.63 -14.22
CA ARG A 33 -5.49 -6.72 -15.64
C ARG A 33 -5.55 -5.35 -16.30
N ILE A 34 -6.17 -4.38 -15.62
CA ILE A 34 -6.30 -3.02 -16.14
C ILE A 34 -4.92 -2.38 -16.31
N THR A 35 -4.04 -2.56 -15.35
CA THR A 35 -2.71 -1.94 -15.36
C THR A 35 -1.66 -2.73 -16.14
N ALA A 36 -1.98 -3.94 -16.57
CA ALA A 36 -1.10 -4.71 -17.48
C ALA A 36 -0.88 -3.96 -18.79
N ASP A 37 -1.89 -3.21 -19.24
CA ASP A 37 -1.73 -2.24 -20.31
C ASP A 37 -1.15 -0.96 -19.70
N LYS A 38 0.10 -0.66 -19.99
CA LYS A 38 0.83 0.48 -19.42
C LYS A 38 0.22 1.85 -19.74
N ALA A 39 -0.79 1.89 -20.61
CA ALA A 39 -1.53 3.12 -20.89
C ALA A 39 -2.52 3.49 -19.77
N ARG A 40 -2.76 2.59 -18.81
CA ARG A 40 -3.71 2.78 -17.73
C ARG A 40 -3.04 2.67 -16.37
N ALA A 41 -3.47 3.51 -15.44
CA ALA A 41 -2.95 3.52 -14.08
C ALA A 41 -4.10 3.58 -13.07
N ILE A 42 -3.88 2.99 -11.91
CA ILE A 42 -4.82 3.05 -10.78
C ILE A 42 -4.08 3.62 -9.58
N LEU A 43 -4.65 4.67 -9.01
CA LEU A 43 -4.21 5.23 -7.73
C LEU A 43 -5.30 4.94 -6.71
N PHE A 44 -4.99 4.20 -5.67
CA PHE A 44 -5.95 3.97 -4.61
C PHE A 44 -5.32 4.14 -3.23
N SER A 45 -6.13 4.64 -2.30
CA SER A 45 -5.73 4.74 -0.91
C SER A 45 -6.26 3.54 -0.13
N THR A 46 -5.44 2.99 0.75
CA THR A 46 -5.84 1.92 1.64
C THR A 46 -4.92 1.85 2.85
N HIS A 47 -5.43 1.34 3.97
CA HIS A 47 -4.61 0.94 5.10
C HIS A 47 -4.53 -0.60 5.22
N ILE A 48 -5.04 -1.32 4.22
CA ILE A 48 -4.97 -2.77 4.17
C ILE A 48 -3.68 -3.16 3.43
N THR A 49 -2.63 -3.43 4.18
CA THR A 49 -1.30 -3.68 3.63
C THR A 49 -1.23 -4.90 2.73
N SER A 50 -2.06 -5.91 2.98
CA SER A 50 -2.09 -7.11 2.14
C SER A 50 -2.54 -6.81 0.71
N ASP A 51 -3.40 -5.81 0.50
CA ASP A 51 -3.81 -5.39 -0.84
C ASP A 51 -2.63 -4.80 -1.61
N LEU A 52 -1.81 -4.00 -0.92
CA LEU A 52 -0.61 -3.41 -1.51
C LEU A 52 0.43 -4.47 -1.87
N ASP A 53 0.62 -5.46 -1.02
CA ASP A 53 1.53 -6.57 -1.31
C ASP A 53 1.13 -7.33 -2.56
N ARG A 54 -0.16 -7.42 -2.83
CA ARG A 54 -0.68 -8.20 -3.95
C ARG A 54 -0.64 -7.46 -5.29
N CYS A 55 -0.85 -6.16 -5.30
CA CYS A 55 -1.05 -5.46 -6.57
C CYS A 55 -0.33 -4.13 -6.73
N ALA A 56 0.29 -3.57 -5.70
CA ALA A 56 0.94 -2.26 -5.81
C ALA A 56 2.30 -2.36 -6.48
N ASP A 57 2.56 -1.48 -7.44
CA ASP A 57 3.88 -1.30 -8.03
C ASP A 57 4.66 -0.20 -7.29
N ASP A 58 3.98 0.88 -6.94
CA ASP A 58 4.54 2.03 -6.23
C ASP A 58 3.73 2.30 -4.97
N ILE A 59 4.40 2.73 -3.92
CA ILE A 59 3.77 3.00 -2.63
C ILE A 59 4.14 4.39 -2.14
N THR A 60 3.14 5.13 -1.67
CA THR A 60 3.32 6.41 -0.99
C THR A 60 2.73 6.29 0.41
N TYR A 61 3.55 6.50 1.43
CA TYR A 61 3.12 6.46 2.83
C TYR A 61 2.85 7.87 3.32
N ILE A 62 1.62 8.10 3.78
CA ILE A 62 1.19 9.40 4.31
C ILE A 62 0.86 9.23 5.78
N GLN A 63 1.39 10.11 6.62
CA GLN A 63 1.11 10.11 8.05
C GLN A 63 0.96 11.55 8.54
N ASN A 64 -0.11 11.82 9.25
CA ASN A 64 -0.42 13.16 9.79
C ASN A 64 -0.37 14.26 8.73
N GLY A 65 -0.86 13.95 7.52
CA GLY A 65 -0.89 14.89 6.41
C GLY A 65 0.44 15.09 5.69
N ASN A 66 1.49 14.36 6.09
CA ASN A 66 2.81 14.47 5.47
C ASN A 66 3.18 13.18 4.75
N VAL A 67 3.86 13.32 3.61
CA VAL A 67 4.42 12.18 2.88
C VAL A 67 5.72 11.78 3.57
N LEU A 68 5.74 10.57 4.14
CA LEU A 68 6.94 10.02 4.76
C LEU A 68 7.89 9.42 3.72
N LYS A 69 7.34 8.72 2.75
CA LYS A 69 8.12 8.07 1.70
C LYS A 69 7.24 7.81 0.48
N SER A 70 7.81 7.96 -0.71
CA SER A 70 7.17 7.60 -1.96
C SER A 70 8.21 6.95 -2.86
N ALA A 71 7.97 5.69 -3.26
CA ALA A 71 8.93 4.93 -4.06
C ALA A 71 8.23 3.70 -4.65
N ASP A 72 8.91 3.02 -5.60
CA ASP A 72 8.46 1.70 -6.00
C ASP A 72 8.48 0.75 -4.79
N LYS A 73 7.74 -0.34 -4.88
CA LYS A 73 7.53 -1.24 -3.73
C LYS A 73 8.83 -1.76 -3.14
N ASP A 74 9.77 -2.20 -3.97
CA ASP A 74 11.03 -2.74 -3.49
C ASP A 74 11.91 -1.68 -2.83
N ALA A 75 12.01 -0.51 -3.45
CA ALA A 75 12.75 0.61 -2.86
C ALA A 75 12.09 1.11 -1.58
N PHE A 76 10.76 1.11 -1.53
CA PHE A 76 10.00 1.47 -0.35
C PHE A 76 10.35 0.55 0.82
N LEU A 77 10.28 -0.76 0.61
CA LEU A 77 10.60 -1.74 1.65
C LEU A 77 12.03 -1.60 2.15
N ARG A 78 12.99 -1.44 1.25
CA ARG A 78 14.39 -1.27 1.61
C ARG A 78 14.65 0.01 2.41
N SER A 79 13.90 1.07 2.15
CA SER A 79 14.09 2.34 2.84
C SER A 79 13.77 2.27 4.33
N PHE A 80 13.05 1.24 4.77
CA PHE A 80 12.70 1.03 6.18
C PHE A 80 13.51 -0.08 6.86
N ASP A 81 14.58 -0.54 6.24
CA ASP A 81 15.44 -1.58 6.83
C ASP A 81 16.05 -1.16 8.17
N HIS A 82 16.20 0.14 8.42
CA HIS A 82 16.70 0.66 9.68
C HIS A 82 15.78 0.32 10.88
N LEU A 83 14.53 -0.04 10.63
CA LEU A 83 13.59 -0.46 11.67
C LEU A 83 13.74 -1.94 12.06
N ARG A 84 14.56 -2.69 11.31
CA ARG A 84 14.80 -4.10 11.63
C ARG A 84 15.63 -4.24 12.90
N THR A 85 15.33 -5.30 13.65
CA THR A 85 16.10 -5.66 14.84
C THR A 85 16.91 -6.93 14.58
N SER A 86 17.76 -7.33 15.52
CA SER A 86 18.53 -8.56 15.40
C SER A 86 17.67 -9.83 15.37
N GLU A 87 16.41 -9.72 15.77
CA GLU A 87 15.45 -10.83 15.73
C GLU A 87 14.82 -11.01 14.35
N ASP A 88 14.89 -10.00 13.50
CA ASP A 88 14.29 -10.02 12.17
C ASP A 88 15.23 -10.74 11.18
N LYS A 89 14.88 -11.97 10.84
CA LYS A 89 15.69 -12.78 9.91
C LYS A 89 15.43 -12.45 8.45
N GLN A 90 14.33 -11.75 8.15
CA GLN A 90 13.91 -11.40 6.80
C GLN A 90 13.58 -9.90 6.74
N PRO A 91 13.55 -9.30 5.53
CA PRO A 91 13.11 -7.92 5.37
C PRO A 91 11.70 -7.72 5.94
N LEU A 92 11.45 -6.52 6.44
CA LEU A 92 10.15 -6.18 7.02
C LEU A 92 9.05 -6.18 5.95
N THR A 93 7.86 -6.65 6.34
CA THR A 93 6.66 -6.52 5.52
C THR A 93 6.09 -5.10 5.64
N LEU A 94 5.19 -4.73 4.73
CA LEU A 94 4.50 -3.44 4.81
C LEU A 94 3.74 -3.27 6.13
N GLU A 95 3.08 -4.32 6.60
CA GLU A 95 2.39 -4.29 7.87
C GLU A 95 3.34 -4.01 9.05
N GLU A 96 4.48 -4.69 9.08
CA GLU A 96 5.48 -4.49 10.11
C GLU A 96 6.05 -3.08 10.09
N ILE A 97 6.34 -2.54 8.91
CA ILE A 97 6.81 -1.16 8.75
C ILE A 97 5.79 -0.18 9.33
N MET A 98 4.52 -0.35 8.97
CA MET A 98 3.44 0.51 9.43
C MET A 98 3.30 0.46 10.95
N LEU A 99 3.28 -0.76 11.53
CA LEU A 99 3.16 -0.94 12.96
C LEU A 99 4.34 -0.30 13.72
N ARG A 100 5.55 -0.50 13.25
CA ARG A 100 6.75 0.03 13.91
C ARG A 100 6.84 1.56 13.82
N THR A 101 6.47 2.11 12.67
CA THR A 101 6.47 3.56 12.45
C THR A 101 5.43 4.23 13.34
N GLU A 102 4.22 3.69 13.40
CA GLU A 102 3.14 4.25 14.21
C GLU A 102 3.39 4.08 15.71
N ARG A 103 3.98 2.97 16.12
CA ARG A 103 4.38 2.76 17.51
C ARG A 103 5.41 3.77 17.97
N SER A 104 6.39 4.06 17.14
CA SER A 104 7.42 5.04 17.45
C SER A 104 6.81 6.40 17.73
N ASP A 105 5.86 6.84 16.90
CA ASP A 105 5.12 8.09 17.10
C ASP A 105 4.31 8.07 18.38
N PHE A 106 3.64 6.96 18.66
CA PHE A 106 2.83 6.80 19.88
C PHE A 106 3.70 6.89 21.14
N ASP A 107 4.85 6.23 21.14
CA ASP A 107 5.78 6.25 22.27
C ASP A 107 6.33 7.66 22.51
N GLU A 108 6.62 8.41 21.45
CA GLU A 108 7.06 9.80 21.55
C GLU A 108 5.97 10.71 22.13
N THR A 109 4.72 10.48 21.77
CA THR A 109 3.59 11.28 22.27
C THR A 109 3.15 10.89 23.67
N ALA A 110 3.43 9.68 24.10
CA ALA A 110 3.06 9.19 25.45
C ALA A 110 3.98 9.73 26.55
N LEU A 111 5.06 10.37 26.19
CA LEU A 111 5.97 11.00 27.14
C LEU A 111 5.50 12.42 27.46
#